data_9ba9ef3abfdd171b4aba2b71d19918e5
#
_entry.id   9ba9ef3abfdd171b4aba2b71d19918e5
#
_cell.length_a   1.000
_cell.length_b   1.000
_cell.length_c   1.000
_cell.angle_alpha   90.00
_cell.angle_beta   90.00
_cell.angle_gamma   90.00
#
_symmetry.space_group_name_H-M   'P 1'
#
loop_
_entity.id
_entity.type
_entity.pdbx_description
1 polymer ?
#
loop_
_entity_poly.entity_id
_entity_poly.type
_entity_poly.pdbx_seq_one_letter_code
_entity_poly.pdbx_strand_id
1 'polypeptide(L)'
;MAYQRIRQPKLSDVIEQELERLIVEGTLAPGQQLPPERELAKQFDVSRPSIREAIQRLEAKRLLTRRQGGGTFVSENIWKSFSDPLLNLLSSHSETQLDLLETRHAMEGIAAYFAAVRGTDEDFARIQASLERISQAQSNDDVAAESAEVMQFLIALTEAAHNVVLLHIVRSLAPLLEQNILQNFKLLHRRPEAVEKVSKHRANIVDAIVSGQPEKAREMSHSHLAYIEETLLDLTREESRRERSLRRMQQGNDS
;
A
#
# COMPACT_ATOMS: atom_id res chain seq x y z
N MET A 1 41.43 -30.04 26.69
CA MET A 1 40.06 -29.88 26.11
C MET A 1 39.60 -28.47 26.38
N ALA A 2 39.38 -27.68 25.33
CA ALA A 2 38.89 -26.30 25.46
C ALA A 2 37.39 -26.30 25.36
N TYR A 3 36.68 -26.12 26.49
CA TYR A 3 35.25 -25.96 26.48
C TYR A 3 34.88 -24.59 25.91
N GLN A 4 34.11 -24.57 24.82
CA GLN A 4 33.50 -23.33 24.32
C GLN A 4 32.38 -22.89 25.26
N ARG A 5 32.42 -21.63 25.71
CA ARG A 5 31.37 -21.01 26.51
C ARG A 5 30.09 -20.92 25.67
N ILE A 6 29.07 -21.67 25.99
CA ILE A 6 27.73 -21.50 25.41
C ILE A 6 27.14 -20.23 26.03
N ARG A 7 27.07 -19.15 25.23
CA ARG A 7 26.34 -17.92 25.62
C ARG A 7 24.86 -18.15 25.32
N GLN A 8 24.06 -18.25 26.34
CA GLN A 8 22.61 -18.10 26.16
C GLN A 8 22.31 -16.67 25.69
N PRO A 9 21.42 -16.47 24.68
CA PRO A 9 21.02 -15.13 24.28
C PRO A 9 20.42 -14.39 25.47
N LYS A 10 20.73 -13.10 25.61
CA LYS A 10 20.10 -12.29 26.64
C LYS A 10 18.60 -12.16 26.33
N LEU A 11 17.79 -12.14 27.37
CA LEU A 11 16.34 -11.91 27.24
C LEU A 11 16.02 -10.63 26.44
N SER A 12 16.82 -9.58 26.62
CA SER A 12 16.69 -8.34 25.84
C SER A 12 16.92 -8.56 24.33
N ASP A 13 17.82 -9.47 23.92
CA ASP A 13 18.07 -9.79 22.52
C ASP A 13 16.88 -10.53 21.88
N VAL A 14 16.27 -11.44 22.64
CA VAL A 14 15.08 -12.20 22.20
C VAL A 14 13.86 -11.28 22.05
N ILE A 15 13.67 -10.36 23.01
CA ILE A 15 12.58 -9.36 22.97
C ILE A 15 12.79 -8.40 21.78
N GLU A 16 14.01 -7.94 21.58
CA GLU A 16 14.38 -7.08 20.45
C GLU A 16 14.02 -7.75 19.12
N GLN A 17 14.45 -9.01 18.91
CA GLN A 17 14.15 -9.79 17.71
C GLN A 17 12.64 -9.99 17.52
N GLU A 18 11.90 -10.26 18.58
CA GLU A 18 10.45 -10.44 18.50
C GLU A 18 9.73 -9.15 18.12
N LEU A 19 10.11 -8.01 18.73
CA LEU A 19 9.56 -6.71 18.34
C LEU A 19 9.95 -6.31 16.90
N GLU A 20 11.18 -6.60 16.47
CA GLU A 20 11.61 -6.42 15.09
C GLU A 20 10.75 -7.25 14.12
N ARG A 21 10.50 -8.52 14.46
CA ARG A 21 9.64 -9.39 13.67
C ARG A 21 8.23 -8.81 13.52
N LEU A 22 7.61 -8.36 14.62
CA LEU A 22 6.27 -7.77 14.62
C LEU A 22 6.21 -6.48 13.79
N ILE A 23 7.26 -5.66 13.82
CA ILE A 23 7.38 -4.45 12.99
C ILE A 23 7.53 -4.84 11.50
N VAL A 24 8.40 -5.81 11.20
CA VAL A 24 8.64 -6.28 9.84
C VAL A 24 7.40 -6.91 9.23
N GLU A 25 6.68 -7.74 9.99
CA GLU A 25 5.42 -8.37 9.56
C GLU A 25 4.25 -7.37 9.45
N GLY A 26 4.43 -6.14 9.94
CA GLY A 26 3.40 -5.11 9.93
C GLY A 26 2.34 -5.26 11.01
N THR A 27 2.48 -6.22 11.92
CA THR A 27 1.61 -6.39 13.11
C THR A 27 1.70 -5.17 14.02
N LEU A 28 2.89 -4.58 14.13
CA LEU A 28 3.11 -3.27 14.73
C LEU A 28 3.25 -2.24 13.61
N ALA A 29 2.20 -1.46 13.40
CA ALA A 29 2.15 -0.47 12.32
C ALA A 29 2.99 0.79 12.63
N PRO A 30 3.54 1.48 11.61
CA PRO A 30 4.18 2.78 11.80
C PRO A 30 3.27 3.78 12.50
N GLY A 31 3.82 4.50 13.48
CA GLY A 31 3.05 5.44 14.33
C GLY A 31 2.24 4.79 15.45
N GLN A 32 2.14 3.47 15.48
CA GLN A 32 1.42 2.75 16.53
C GLN A 32 2.14 2.88 17.87
N GLN A 33 1.39 3.16 18.93
CA GLN A 33 1.89 3.21 20.29
C GLN A 33 2.09 1.78 20.85
N LEU A 34 3.26 1.50 21.40
CA LEU A 34 3.49 0.27 22.13
C LEU A 34 2.82 0.33 23.51
N PRO A 35 2.38 -0.83 24.05
CA PRO A 35 1.97 -0.91 25.44
C PRO A 35 3.06 -0.39 26.38
N PRO A 36 2.71 0.18 27.55
CA PRO A 36 3.68 0.62 28.54
C PRO A 36 4.66 -0.50 28.93
N GLU A 37 5.93 -0.14 29.23
CA GLU A 37 6.99 -1.11 29.63
C GLU A 37 6.51 -2.13 30.68
N ARG A 38 5.64 -1.70 31.60
CA ARG A 38 5.08 -2.58 32.66
C ARG A 38 4.16 -3.66 32.09
N GLU A 39 3.43 -3.31 31.03
CA GLU A 39 2.48 -4.21 30.38
C GLU A 39 3.19 -5.17 29.44
N LEU A 40 4.15 -4.67 28.65
CA LEU A 40 5.03 -5.51 27.84
C LEU A 40 5.80 -6.52 28.71
N ALA A 41 6.30 -6.11 29.88
CA ALA A 41 6.99 -7.00 30.79
C ALA A 41 6.09 -8.15 31.29
N LYS A 42 4.79 -7.91 31.48
CA LYS A 42 3.82 -8.95 31.80
C LYS A 42 3.51 -9.86 30.60
N GLN A 43 3.32 -9.28 29.41
CA GLN A 43 2.99 -10.04 28.20
C GLN A 43 4.13 -10.99 27.80
N PHE A 44 5.37 -10.53 27.92
CA PHE A 44 6.56 -11.32 27.59
C PHE A 44 7.05 -12.20 28.77
N ASP A 45 6.44 -12.08 29.95
CA ASP A 45 6.87 -12.75 31.22
C ASP A 45 8.36 -12.51 31.54
N VAL A 46 8.78 -11.25 31.46
CA VAL A 46 10.17 -10.83 31.66
C VAL A 46 10.29 -9.63 32.63
N SER A 47 11.53 -9.33 33.04
CA SER A 47 11.79 -8.16 33.84
C SER A 47 11.64 -6.84 33.07
N ARG A 48 11.16 -5.77 33.74
CA ARG A 48 11.08 -4.43 33.13
C ARG A 48 12.44 -3.91 32.61
N PRO A 49 13.57 -4.13 33.28
CA PRO A 49 14.88 -3.77 32.74
C PRO A 49 15.18 -4.41 31.39
N SER A 50 14.80 -5.68 31.18
CA SER A 50 15.01 -6.36 29.87
C SER A 50 14.19 -5.73 28.74
N ILE A 51 12.94 -5.36 29.02
CA ILE A 51 12.08 -4.61 28.07
C ILE A 51 12.71 -3.25 27.75
N ARG A 52 13.15 -2.52 28.77
CA ARG A 52 13.76 -1.19 28.57
C ARG A 52 15.04 -1.26 27.73
N GLU A 53 15.89 -2.26 27.98
CA GLU A 53 17.11 -2.48 27.17
C GLU A 53 16.76 -2.79 25.70
N ALA A 54 15.77 -3.65 25.43
CA ALA A 54 15.31 -3.96 24.09
C ALA A 54 14.74 -2.71 23.38
N ILE A 55 13.88 -1.95 24.05
CA ILE A 55 13.32 -0.69 23.51
C ILE A 55 14.44 0.31 23.20
N GLN A 56 15.42 0.51 24.08
CA GLN A 56 16.54 1.42 23.84
C GLN A 56 17.36 1.03 22.61
N ARG A 57 17.57 -0.27 22.37
CA ARG A 57 18.26 -0.75 21.18
C ARG A 57 17.44 -0.52 19.91
N LEU A 58 16.14 -0.74 19.96
CA LEU A 58 15.23 -0.46 18.84
C LEU A 58 15.14 1.06 18.55
N GLU A 59 15.22 1.91 19.59
CA GLU A 59 15.36 3.36 19.43
C GLU A 59 16.69 3.73 18.76
N ALA A 60 17.80 3.12 19.17
CA ALA A 60 19.11 3.32 18.52
C ALA A 60 19.10 2.90 17.05
N LYS A 61 18.34 1.86 16.68
CA LYS A 61 18.09 1.42 15.29
C LYS A 61 17.07 2.31 14.56
N ARG A 62 16.48 3.31 15.22
CA ARG A 62 15.41 4.18 14.70
C ARG A 62 14.12 3.45 14.32
N LEU A 63 13.91 2.24 14.85
CA LEU A 63 12.68 1.47 14.67
C LEU A 63 11.59 1.92 15.62
N LEU A 64 11.96 2.45 16.78
CA LEU A 64 11.05 3.06 17.76
C LEU A 64 11.42 4.52 18.04
N THR A 65 10.45 5.31 18.48
CA THR A 65 10.64 6.70 18.92
C THR A 65 9.90 6.92 20.25
N ARG A 66 10.54 7.64 21.19
CA ARG A 66 9.87 8.12 22.42
C ARG A 66 9.34 9.51 22.22
N ARG A 67 8.10 9.73 22.64
CA ARG A 67 7.52 11.07 22.77
C ARG A 67 7.50 11.46 24.24
N GLN A 68 8.00 12.64 24.57
CA GLN A 68 8.06 13.14 25.94
C GLN A 68 6.65 13.20 26.52
N GLY A 69 6.38 12.46 27.60
CA GLY A 69 5.04 12.33 28.20
C GLY A 69 4.05 11.44 27.46
N GLY A 70 4.40 10.90 26.29
CA GLY A 70 3.45 10.20 25.41
C GLY A 70 3.69 8.69 25.21
N GLY A 71 4.82 8.13 25.68
CA GLY A 71 5.13 6.70 25.51
C GLY A 71 6.08 6.39 24.33
N THR A 72 6.16 5.11 23.97
CA THR A 72 7.01 4.60 22.90
C THR A 72 6.14 4.25 21.68
N PHE A 73 6.57 4.66 20.51
CA PHE A 73 5.84 4.46 19.24
C PHE A 73 6.74 3.79 18.21
N VAL A 74 6.14 3.00 17.33
CA VAL A 74 6.82 2.55 16.13
C VAL A 74 7.16 3.78 15.28
N SER A 75 8.39 3.88 14.81
CA SER A 75 8.83 5.05 14.06
C SER A 75 8.04 5.19 12.76
N GLU A 76 7.44 6.35 12.52
CA GLU A 76 6.78 6.67 11.26
C GLU A 76 7.77 6.76 10.09
N ASN A 77 9.04 7.00 10.40
CA ASN A 77 10.10 7.20 9.41
C ASN A 77 10.79 5.92 8.95
N ILE A 78 10.40 4.75 9.47
CA ILE A 78 10.96 3.46 9.02
C ILE A 78 10.79 3.30 7.52
N TRP A 79 9.71 3.85 6.97
CA TRP A 79 9.34 3.79 5.55
C TRP A 79 9.51 5.11 4.80
N LYS A 80 9.76 6.23 5.51
CA LYS A 80 9.93 7.56 4.92
C LYS A 80 11.29 7.79 4.23
N SER A 81 12.12 6.77 4.09
CA SER A 81 13.35 6.90 3.27
C SER A 81 13.05 7.19 1.80
N PHE A 82 11.81 6.96 1.36
CA PHE A 82 11.29 7.38 0.06
C PHE A 82 10.46 8.68 0.10
N SER A 83 10.28 9.34 1.26
CA SER A 83 9.74 10.72 1.32
C SER A 83 10.81 11.73 0.89
N ASP A 84 11.43 11.43 -0.21
CA ASP A 84 12.49 12.12 -0.88
C ASP A 84 11.87 13.28 -1.70
N PRO A 85 12.54 14.42 -1.82
CA PRO A 85 12.26 15.41 -2.85
C PRO A 85 12.03 14.82 -4.24
N LEU A 86 12.64 13.65 -4.53
CA LEU A 86 12.43 12.88 -5.74
C LEU A 86 10.97 12.41 -5.91
N LEU A 87 10.28 11.93 -4.86
CA LEU A 87 8.86 11.53 -4.97
C LEU A 87 7.96 12.71 -5.31
N ASN A 88 8.24 13.89 -4.75
CA ASN A 88 7.52 15.12 -5.11
C ASN A 88 7.79 15.54 -6.56
N LEU A 89 9.00 15.36 -7.06
CA LEU A 89 9.34 15.57 -8.47
C LEU A 89 8.64 14.55 -9.35
N LEU A 90 8.66 13.27 -9.01
CA LEU A 90 7.99 12.21 -9.76
C LEU A 90 6.47 12.48 -9.84
N SER A 91 5.83 12.93 -8.76
CA SER A 91 4.39 13.23 -8.76
C SER A 91 4.01 14.42 -9.65
N SER A 92 4.94 15.33 -9.92
CA SER A 92 4.69 16.55 -10.72
C SER A 92 4.92 16.36 -12.22
N HIS A 93 5.55 15.27 -12.65
CA HIS A 93 5.87 15.01 -14.07
C HIS A 93 4.83 14.08 -14.69
N SER A 94 4.22 14.51 -15.78
CA SER A 94 3.16 13.74 -16.47
C SER A 94 3.64 12.38 -17.02
N GLU A 95 4.89 12.26 -17.43
CA GLU A 95 5.49 11.00 -17.91
C GLU A 95 5.53 9.95 -16.79
N THR A 96 5.81 10.37 -15.56
CA THR A 96 5.87 9.47 -14.39
C THR A 96 4.51 8.85 -14.04
N GLN A 97 3.40 9.44 -14.48
CA GLN A 97 2.07 8.88 -14.21
C GLN A 97 1.87 7.52 -14.89
N LEU A 98 2.42 7.35 -16.09
CA LEU A 98 2.40 6.05 -16.80
C LEU A 98 3.37 5.06 -16.15
N ASP A 99 4.58 5.49 -15.80
CA ASP A 99 5.57 4.65 -15.11
C ASP A 99 5.03 4.11 -13.77
N LEU A 100 4.24 4.92 -13.06
CA LEU A 100 3.56 4.50 -11.83
C LEU A 100 2.48 3.44 -12.11
N LEU A 101 1.73 3.59 -13.20
CA LEU A 101 0.72 2.61 -13.59
C LEU A 101 1.39 1.28 -14.00
N GLU A 102 2.50 1.32 -14.73
CA GLU A 102 3.31 0.14 -15.07
C GLU A 102 3.88 -0.53 -13.80
N THR A 103 4.34 0.27 -12.85
CA THR A 103 4.84 -0.22 -11.55
C THR A 103 3.73 -0.92 -10.77
N ARG A 104 2.53 -0.33 -10.73
CA ARG A 104 1.34 -0.97 -10.14
C ARG A 104 1.02 -2.28 -10.84
N HIS A 105 1.06 -2.30 -12.17
CA HIS A 105 0.79 -3.48 -12.98
C HIS A 105 1.66 -4.66 -12.56
N ALA A 106 2.97 -4.44 -12.37
CA ALA A 106 3.90 -5.45 -11.92
C ALA A 106 3.60 -5.91 -10.46
N MET A 107 3.37 -4.96 -9.54
CA MET A 107 3.16 -5.26 -8.13
C MET A 107 1.81 -5.90 -7.84
N GLU A 108 0.72 -5.39 -8.42
CA GLU A 108 -0.64 -5.89 -8.19
C GLU A 108 -0.82 -7.30 -8.75
N GLY A 109 -0.27 -7.61 -9.91
CA GLY A 109 -0.32 -8.95 -10.49
C GLY A 109 0.38 -10.00 -9.62
N ILE A 110 1.56 -9.67 -9.08
CA ILE A 110 2.29 -10.54 -8.14
C ILE A 110 1.54 -10.66 -6.81
N ALA A 111 0.99 -9.56 -6.30
CA ALA A 111 0.20 -9.57 -5.06
C ALA A 111 -1.04 -10.45 -5.20
N ALA A 112 -1.80 -10.32 -6.29
CA ALA A 112 -2.99 -11.13 -6.56
C ALA A 112 -2.66 -12.63 -6.65
N TYR A 113 -1.56 -12.97 -7.34
CA TYR A 113 -1.09 -14.35 -7.42
C TYR A 113 -0.82 -14.94 -6.04
N PHE A 114 0.01 -14.26 -5.23
CA PHE A 114 0.37 -14.78 -3.91
C PHE A 114 -0.78 -14.72 -2.91
N ALA A 115 -1.68 -13.74 -3.00
CA ALA A 115 -2.90 -13.70 -2.20
C ALA A 115 -3.78 -14.94 -2.44
N ALA A 116 -3.92 -15.37 -3.69
CA ALA A 116 -4.65 -16.60 -4.03
C ALA A 116 -3.96 -17.89 -3.53
N VAL A 117 -2.63 -17.87 -3.35
CA VAL A 117 -1.85 -19.03 -2.86
C VAL A 117 -1.77 -19.08 -1.33
N ARG A 118 -1.72 -17.92 -0.65
CA ARG A 118 -1.32 -17.81 0.76
C ARG A 118 -2.35 -17.16 1.65
N GLY A 119 -3.34 -16.44 1.05
CA GLY A 119 -4.34 -15.70 1.80
C GLY A 119 -5.16 -16.59 2.72
N THR A 120 -5.51 -16.06 3.86
CA THR A 120 -6.40 -16.67 4.86
C THR A 120 -7.84 -16.18 4.68
N ASP A 121 -8.79 -16.83 5.35
CA ASP A 121 -10.20 -16.40 5.33
C ASP A 121 -10.35 -14.96 5.86
N GLU A 122 -9.53 -14.57 6.86
CA GLU A 122 -9.51 -13.23 7.42
C GLU A 122 -8.97 -12.21 6.42
N ASP A 123 -7.96 -12.58 5.61
CA ASP A 123 -7.45 -11.73 4.54
C ASP A 123 -8.50 -11.53 3.45
N PHE A 124 -9.17 -12.60 3.04
CA PHE A 124 -10.23 -12.54 2.04
C PHE A 124 -11.40 -11.66 2.50
N ALA A 125 -11.80 -11.77 3.77
CA ALA A 125 -12.83 -10.91 4.35
C ALA A 125 -12.41 -9.41 4.29
N ARG A 126 -11.14 -9.09 4.57
CA ARG A 126 -10.62 -7.71 4.48
C ARG A 126 -10.61 -7.19 3.04
N ILE A 127 -10.22 -8.01 2.07
CA ILE A 127 -10.23 -7.66 0.65
C ILE A 127 -11.68 -7.39 0.19
N GLN A 128 -12.63 -8.25 0.54
CA GLN A 128 -14.05 -8.10 0.21
C GLN A 128 -14.65 -6.84 0.84
N ALA A 129 -14.38 -6.58 2.12
CA ALA A 129 -14.80 -5.35 2.78
C ALA A 129 -14.24 -4.08 2.12
N SER A 130 -13.04 -4.14 1.55
CA SER A 130 -12.50 -3.01 0.77
C SER A 130 -13.27 -2.79 -0.53
N LEU A 131 -13.71 -3.84 -1.22
CA LEU A 131 -14.60 -3.69 -2.39
C LEU A 131 -15.92 -3.01 -2.05
N GLU A 132 -16.53 -3.36 -0.92
CA GLU A 132 -17.77 -2.76 -0.47
C GLU A 132 -17.60 -1.25 -0.21
N ARG A 133 -16.50 -0.85 0.45
CA ARG A 133 -16.20 0.57 0.69
C ARG A 133 -15.93 1.34 -0.59
N ILE A 134 -15.24 0.75 -1.57
CA ILE A 134 -15.07 1.33 -2.90
C ILE A 134 -16.44 1.56 -3.57
N SER A 135 -17.31 0.54 -3.57
CA SER A 135 -18.65 0.64 -4.14
C SER A 135 -19.49 1.74 -3.47
N GLN A 136 -19.34 1.90 -2.15
CA GLN A 136 -20.03 2.94 -1.42
C GLN A 136 -19.51 4.35 -1.79
N ALA A 137 -18.20 4.53 -1.91
CA ALA A 137 -17.60 5.79 -2.36
C ALA A 137 -18.06 6.15 -3.78
N GLN A 138 -18.12 5.17 -4.69
CA GLN A 138 -18.65 5.33 -6.04
C GLN A 138 -20.13 5.76 -6.04
N SER A 139 -20.96 5.12 -5.21
CA SER A 139 -22.38 5.46 -5.09
C SER A 139 -22.62 6.89 -4.58
N ASN A 140 -21.67 7.43 -3.82
CA ASN A 140 -21.70 8.80 -3.30
C ASN A 140 -21.07 9.82 -4.27
N ASP A 141 -20.55 9.39 -5.42
CA ASP A 141 -19.79 10.20 -6.38
C ASP A 141 -18.57 10.92 -5.75
N ASP A 142 -17.99 10.29 -4.71
CA ASP A 142 -16.82 10.81 -4.02
C ASP A 142 -15.53 10.17 -4.55
N VAL A 143 -14.99 10.77 -5.60
CA VAL A 143 -13.77 10.32 -6.26
C VAL A 143 -12.55 10.28 -5.33
N ALA A 144 -12.49 11.17 -4.34
CA ALA A 144 -11.38 11.20 -3.40
C ALA A 144 -11.47 10.02 -2.41
N ALA A 145 -12.65 9.77 -1.86
CA ALA A 145 -12.90 8.60 -1.01
C ALA A 145 -12.69 7.30 -1.79
N GLU A 146 -13.19 7.21 -3.04
CA GLU A 146 -12.97 6.05 -3.90
C GLU A 146 -11.47 5.77 -4.09
N SER A 147 -10.67 6.79 -4.38
CA SER A 147 -9.23 6.65 -4.59
C SER A 147 -8.50 6.17 -3.33
N ALA A 148 -8.87 6.70 -2.17
CA ALA A 148 -8.34 6.28 -0.88
C ALA A 148 -8.68 4.80 -0.59
N GLU A 149 -9.92 4.38 -0.83
CA GLU A 149 -10.35 2.99 -0.63
C GLU A 149 -9.69 2.03 -1.63
N VAL A 150 -9.43 2.45 -2.86
CA VAL A 150 -8.63 1.66 -3.81
C VAL A 150 -7.20 1.49 -3.33
N MET A 151 -6.60 2.49 -2.70
CA MET A 151 -5.27 2.33 -2.08
C MET A 151 -5.32 1.34 -0.91
N GLN A 152 -6.38 1.38 -0.07
CA GLN A 152 -6.57 0.40 1.01
C GLN A 152 -6.79 -1.01 0.46
N PHE A 153 -7.52 -1.16 -0.64
CA PHE A 153 -7.66 -2.44 -1.34
C PHE A 153 -6.30 -3.00 -1.80
N LEU A 154 -5.43 -2.17 -2.39
CA LEU A 154 -4.08 -2.57 -2.80
C LEU A 154 -3.23 -3.02 -1.60
N ILE A 155 -3.34 -2.31 -0.47
CA ILE A 155 -2.65 -2.70 0.76
C ILE A 155 -3.19 -4.06 1.25
N ALA A 156 -4.51 -4.24 1.36
CA ALA A 156 -5.12 -5.50 1.79
C ALA A 156 -4.74 -6.68 0.89
N LEU A 157 -4.72 -6.46 -0.43
CA LEU A 157 -4.26 -7.44 -1.42
C LEU A 157 -2.80 -7.85 -1.18
N THR A 158 -1.96 -6.86 -0.89
CA THR A 158 -0.52 -7.08 -0.67
C THR A 158 -0.25 -7.74 0.69
N GLU A 159 -1.05 -7.43 1.71
CA GLU A 159 -1.01 -8.12 3.01
C GLU A 159 -1.37 -9.60 2.85
N ALA A 160 -2.45 -9.91 2.12
CA ALA A 160 -2.89 -11.28 1.81
C ALA A 160 -1.86 -12.08 1.00
N ALA A 161 -0.96 -11.41 0.28
CA ALA A 161 0.15 -12.06 -0.41
C ALA A 161 1.19 -12.66 0.54
N HIS A 162 1.18 -12.31 1.83
CA HIS A 162 2.16 -12.71 2.85
C HIS A 162 3.61 -12.58 2.36
N ASN A 163 3.86 -11.51 1.59
CA ASN A 163 5.19 -11.11 1.14
C ASN A 163 5.55 -9.76 1.77
N VAL A 164 6.29 -9.85 2.87
CA VAL A 164 6.67 -8.68 3.67
C VAL A 164 7.42 -7.62 2.85
N VAL A 165 8.32 -8.05 1.96
CA VAL A 165 9.11 -7.12 1.13
C VAL A 165 8.19 -6.37 0.16
N LEU A 166 7.26 -7.07 -0.50
CA LEU A 166 6.29 -6.45 -1.40
C LEU A 166 5.40 -5.46 -0.66
N LEU A 167 4.90 -5.84 0.52
CA LEU A 167 4.10 -4.95 1.38
C LEU A 167 4.85 -3.66 1.73
N HIS A 168 6.12 -3.77 2.07
CA HIS A 168 6.94 -2.60 2.40
C HIS A 168 7.20 -1.69 1.20
N ILE A 169 7.41 -2.24 0.01
CA ILE A 169 7.52 -1.47 -1.23
C ILE A 169 6.21 -0.71 -1.49
N VAL A 170 5.06 -1.38 -1.46
CA VAL A 170 3.75 -0.76 -1.68
C VAL A 170 3.47 0.34 -0.66
N ARG A 171 3.69 0.07 0.63
CA ARG A 171 3.49 1.08 1.69
C ARG A 171 4.42 2.29 1.54
N SER A 172 5.66 2.09 1.12
CA SER A 172 6.61 3.19 0.88
C SER A 172 6.19 4.08 -0.27
N LEU A 173 5.56 3.51 -1.29
CA LEU A 173 5.05 4.22 -2.46
C LEU A 173 3.60 4.71 -2.27
N ALA A 174 2.92 4.35 -1.17
CA ALA A 174 1.50 4.62 -0.98
C ALA A 174 1.08 6.08 -1.23
N PRO A 175 1.76 7.12 -0.73
CA PRO A 175 1.37 8.51 -0.99
C PRO A 175 1.39 8.85 -2.48
N LEU A 176 2.38 8.33 -3.21
CA LEU A 176 2.55 8.56 -4.65
C LEU A 176 1.49 7.80 -5.46
N LEU A 177 1.24 6.54 -5.08
CA LEU A 177 0.23 5.69 -5.71
C LEU A 177 -1.18 6.23 -5.49
N GLU A 178 -1.52 6.69 -4.28
CA GLU A 178 -2.82 7.28 -3.97
C GLU A 178 -3.09 8.53 -4.80
N GLN A 179 -2.09 9.41 -4.94
CA GLN A 179 -2.19 10.59 -5.80
C GLN A 179 -2.37 10.21 -7.28
N ASN A 180 -1.65 9.20 -7.76
CA ASN A 180 -1.80 8.67 -9.13
C ASN A 180 -3.20 8.07 -9.35
N ILE A 181 -3.69 7.27 -8.41
CA ILE A 181 -5.03 6.69 -8.45
C ILE A 181 -6.09 7.80 -8.53
N LEU A 182 -5.98 8.83 -7.68
CA LEU A 182 -6.89 9.97 -7.68
C LEU A 182 -6.92 10.70 -9.02
N GLN A 183 -5.76 10.94 -9.62
CA GLN A 183 -5.68 11.59 -10.94
C GLN A 183 -6.31 10.71 -12.03
N ASN A 184 -6.03 9.41 -12.02
CA ASN A 184 -6.59 8.45 -12.96
C ASN A 184 -8.12 8.38 -12.85
N PHE A 185 -8.67 8.33 -11.63
CA PHE A 185 -10.12 8.30 -11.43
C PHE A 185 -10.81 9.60 -11.84
N LYS A 186 -10.21 10.77 -11.63
CA LYS A 186 -10.75 12.04 -12.15
C LYS A 186 -10.92 12.03 -13.67
N LEU A 187 -10.06 11.31 -14.39
CA LEU A 187 -10.20 11.13 -15.84
C LEU A 187 -11.23 10.04 -16.16
N LEU A 188 -11.18 8.88 -15.50
CA LEU A 188 -12.08 7.75 -15.75
C LEU A 188 -13.55 8.11 -15.49
N HIS A 189 -13.85 8.92 -14.47
CA HIS A 189 -15.21 9.41 -14.19
C HIS A 189 -15.82 10.26 -15.32
N ARG A 190 -15.04 10.70 -16.30
CA ARG A 190 -15.57 11.30 -17.53
C ARG A 190 -16.26 10.27 -18.45
N ARG A 191 -16.05 8.96 -18.19
CA ARG A 191 -16.67 7.83 -18.90
C ARG A 191 -17.29 6.85 -17.89
N PRO A 192 -18.57 7.00 -17.54
CA PRO A 192 -19.23 6.14 -16.54
C PRO A 192 -19.13 4.64 -16.86
N GLU A 193 -19.16 4.28 -18.13
CA GLU A 193 -18.98 2.90 -18.59
C GLU A 193 -17.60 2.33 -18.28
N ALA A 194 -16.56 3.19 -18.25
CA ALA A 194 -15.21 2.76 -17.86
C ALA A 194 -15.13 2.49 -16.35
N VAL A 195 -15.76 3.32 -15.53
CA VAL A 195 -15.83 3.13 -14.08
C VAL A 195 -16.53 1.80 -13.75
N GLU A 196 -17.68 1.51 -14.39
CA GLU A 196 -18.40 0.25 -14.21
C GLU A 196 -17.54 -0.95 -14.59
N LYS A 197 -16.81 -0.87 -15.71
CA LYS A 197 -15.95 -1.95 -16.18
C LYS A 197 -14.76 -2.17 -15.26
N VAL A 198 -14.14 -1.10 -14.78
CA VAL A 198 -13.05 -1.15 -13.78
C VAL A 198 -13.52 -1.83 -12.50
N SER A 199 -14.73 -1.52 -12.03
CA SER A 199 -15.33 -2.16 -10.84
C SER A 199 -15.58 -3.66 -11.06
N LYS A 200 -16.10 -4.06 -12.22
CA LYS A 200 -16.28 -5.47 -12.58
C LYS A 200 -14.96 -6.22 -12.64
N HIS A 201 -13.92 -5.61 -13.23
CA HIS A 201 -12.59 -6.23 -13.28
C HIS A 201 -12.04 -6.46 -11.87
N ARG A 202 -12.21 -5.51 -10.94
CA ARG A 202 -11.76 -5.64 -9.56
C ARG A 202 -12.49 -6.77 -8.83
N ALA A 203 -13.80 -6.89 -9.01
CA ALA A 203 -14.58 -7.99 -8.47
C ALA A 203 -14.08 -9.35 -8.99
N ASN A 204 -13.79 -9.47 -10.29
CA ASN A 204 -13.26 -10.70 -10.88
C ASN A 204 -11.88 -11.09 -10.32
N ILE A 205 -11.02 -10.11 -9.99
CA ILE A 205 -9.73 -10.36 -9.33
C ILE A 205 -9.98 -11.00 -7.96
N VAL A 206 -10.88 -10.42 -7.17
CA VAL A 206 -11.21 -10.93 -5.82
C VAL A 206 -11.81 -12.32 -5.90
N ASP A 207 -12.72 -12.57 -6.83
CA ASP A 207 -13.32 -13.90 -7.04
C ASP A 207 -12.24 -14.94 -7.37
N ALA A 208 -11.27 -14.60 -8.21
CA ALA A 208 -10.17 -15.49 -8.56
C ALA A 208 -9.25 -15.76 -7.35
N ILE A 209 -9.01 -14.75 -6.51
CA ILE A 209 -8.21 -14.87 -5.29
C ILE A 209 -8.90 -15.80 -4.29
N VAL A 210 -10.15 -15.51 -3.94
CA VAL A 210 -10.93 -16.29 -2.96
C VAL A 210 -11.16 -17.73 -3.43
N SER A 211 -11.24 -17.94 -4.76
CA SER A 211 -11.35 -19.28 -5.36
C SER A 211 -10.02 -20.03 -5.45
N GLY A 212 -8.91 -19.48 -4.95
CA GLY A 212 -7.59 -20.12 -5.00
C GLY A 212 -7.06 -20.35 -6.42
N GLN A 213 -7.31 -19.42 -7.35
CA GLN A 213 -6.90 -19.48 -8.76
C GLN A 213 -5.78 -18.47 -9.07
N PRO A 214 -4.52 -18.74 -8.68
CA PRO A 214 -3.46 -17.75 -8.68
C PRO A 214 -3.11 -17.19 -10.07
N GLU A 215 -3.01 -18.05 -11.09
CA GLU A 215 -2.71 -17.60 -12.45
C GLU A 215 -3.82 -16.72 -13.01
N LYS A 216 -5.09 -17.08 -12.72
CA LYS A 216 -6.24 -16.28 -13.13
C LYS A 216 -6.31 -14.96 -12.38
N ALA A 217 -6.02 -14.94 -11.09
CA ALA A 217 -5.97 -13.71 -10.31
C ALA A 217 -4.93 -12.73 -10.88
N ARG A 218 -3.74 -13.22 -11.24
CA ARG A 218 -2.69 -12.45 -11.90
C ARG A 218 -3.14 -11.94 -13.27
N GLU A 219 -3.71 -12.80 -14.11
CA GLU A 219 -4.19 -12.42 -15.45
C GLU A 219 -5.31 -11.38 -15.38
N MET A 220 -6.27 -11.54 -14.45
CA MET A 220 -7.34 -10.56 -14.24
C MET A 220 -6.79 -9.21 -13.75
N SER A 221 -5.78 -9.20 -12.87
CA SER A 221 -5.09 -7.98 -12.44
C SER A 221 -4.38 -7.28 -13.60
N HIS A 222 -3.68 -8.05 -14.46
CA HIS A 222 -3.06 -7.51 -15.67
C HIS A 222 -4.11 -6.89 -16.61
N SER A 223 -5.18 -7.60 -16.88
CA SER A 223 -6.26 -7.13 -17.75
C SER A 223 -6.95 -5.88 -17.19
N HIS A 224 -7.10 -5.80 -15.87
CA HIS A 224 -7.65 -4.63 -15.17
C HIS A 224 -6.80 -3.38 -15.41
N LEU A 225 -5.51 -3.46 -15.17
CA LEU A 225 -4.60 -2.31 -15.29
C LEU A 225 -4.32 -1.95 -16.75
N ALA A 226 -4.21 -2.92 -17.63
CA ALA A 226 -4.10 -2.67 -19.08
C ALA A 226 -5.33 -1.91 -19.61
N TYR A 227 -6.54 -2.26 -19.16
CA TYR A 227 -7.75 -1.53 -19.53
C TYR A 227 -7.75 -0.09 -19.01
N ILE A 228 -7.28 0.14 -17.77
CA ILE A 228 -7.14 1.49 -17.22
C ILE A 228 -6.17 2.30 -18.07
N GLU A 229 -4.99 1.76 -18.37
CA GLU A 229 -3.96 2.40 -19.17
C GLU A 229 -4.48 2.80 -20.57
N GLU A 230 -5.08 1.86 -21.29
CA GLU A 230 -5.67 2.12 -22.62
C GLU A 230 -6.72 3.23 -22.57
N THR A 231 -7.61 3.17 -21.57
CA THR A 231 -8.68 4.17 -21.40
C THR A 231 -8.11 5.56 -21.09
N LEU A 232 -7.09 5.65 -20.23
CA LEU A 232 -6.43 6.92 -19.91
C LEU A 232 -5.70 7.53 -21.09
N LEU A 233 -5.01 6.71 -21.89
CA LEU A 233 -4.36 7.14 -23.12
C LEU A 233 -5.37 7.70 -24.12
N ASP A 234 -6.51 7.05 -24.28
CA ASP A 234 -7.57 7.51 -25.18
C ASP A 234 -8.19 8.83 -24.72
N LEU A 235 -8.49 8.95 -23.41
CA LEU A 235 -9.01 10.20 -22.83
C LEU A 235 -8.03 11.37 -23.02
N THR A 236 -6.75 11.13 -22.78
CA THR A 236 -5.70 12.15 -22.96
C THR A 236 -5.58 12.58 -24.44
N ARG A 237 -5.69 11.64 -25.37
CA ARG A 237 -5.69 11.94 -26.81
C ARG A 237 -6.92 12.75 -27.23
N GLU A 238 -8.10 12.44 -26.70
CA GLU A 238 -9.34 13.19 -26.95
C GLU A 238 -9.22 14.63 -26.43
N GLU A 239 -8.72 14.82 -25.23
CA GLU A 239 -8.50 16.13 -24.63
C GLU A 239 -7.53 16.98 -25.48
N SER A 240 -6.41 16.41 -25.88
CA SER A 240 -5.44 17.07 -26.78
C SER A 240 -6.03 17.44 -28.15
N ARG A 241 -6.95 16.64 -28.69
CA ARG A 241 -7.67 16.96 -29.93
C ARG A 241 -8.65 18.11 -29.73
N ARG A 242 -9.40 18.10 -28.62
CA ARG A 242 -10.36 19.14 -28.25
C ARG A 242 -9.68 20.49 -28.05
N GLU A 243 -8.58 20.51 -27.29
CA GLU A 243 -7.81 21.75 -27.06
C GLU A 243 -7.26 22.35 -28.37
N ARG A 244 -6.75 21.49 -29.28
CA ARG A 244 -6.29 21.93 -30.59
C ARG A 244 -7.41 22.55 -31.42
N SER A 245 -8.61 21.99 -31.39
CA SER A 245 -9.79 22.52 -32.08
C SER A 245 -10.20 23.87 -31.53
N LEU A 246 -10.24 24.01 -30.18
CA LEU A 246 -10.58 25.28 -29.52
C LEU A 246 -9.58 26.40 -29.86
N ARG A 247 -8.27 26.09 -29.84
CA ARG A 247 -7.24 27.07 -30.24
C ARG A 247 -7.39 27.55 -31.68
N ARG A 248 -7.77 26.68 -32.63
CA ARG A 248 -8.03 27.07 -34.01
C ARG A 248 -9.26 27.98 -34.12
N MET A 249 -10.33 27.72 -33.36
CA MET A 249 -11.54 28.55 -33.36
C MET A 249 -11.26 29.96 -32.83
N GLN A 250 -10.43 30.08 -31.78
CA GLN A 250 -10.04 31.37 -31.21
C GLN A 250 -9.21 32.20 -32.20
N GLN A 251 -8.26 31.59 -32.91
CA GLN A 251 -7.45 32.29 -33.91
C GLN A 251 -8.24 32.72 -35.13
N GLY A 252 -9.32 32.01 -35.48
CA GLY A 252 -10.20 32.37 -36.62
C GLY A 252 -11.19 33.51 -36.30
N ASN A 253 -11.43 33.82 -35.03
CA ASN A 253 -12.29 34.93 -34.59
C ASN A 253 -11.53 36.28 -34.45
N ASP A 254 -10.21 36.24 -34.39
CA ASP A 254 -9.35 37.43 -34.24
C ASP A 254 -8.82 37.94 -35.61
N SER A 255 -9.27 37.32 -36.70
CA SER A 255 -8.93 37.71 -38.11
C SER A 255 -10.14 38.26 -38.86
#